data_2a2136f88526c0a2e3188da88b897303
#
_entry.id   2a2136f88526c0a2e3188da88b897303
#
_cell.length_a   1.000
_cell.length_b   1.000
_cell.length_c   1.000
_cell.angle_alpha   90.00
_cell.angle_beta   90.00
_cell.angle_gamma   90.00
#
_symmetry.space_group_name_H-M   'P 1'
#
loop_
_entity.id
_entity.type
_entity.pdbx_description
1 polymer ?
#
loop_
_entity_poly.entity_id
_entity_poly.type
_entity_poly.pdbx_seq_one_letter_code
_entity_poly.pdbx_strand_id
1 'polypeptide(L)'
;MRKILIVNSNYYKEISNNLVLNTKKKLLKVKFKVSIINIPGAFEIPIAIRKNINKFEGFVALGCVIRGQTPHFDFLCSSLFNSILSLSIKYNKPIGNGVITALNLKQAKQRSKINSNKPNKGSEAANSVISILKNGPNKI
;
A
#
# COMPACT_ATOMS: atom_id res chain seq x y z
N MET A 1 -16.15 -2.49 14.01
CA MET A 1 -15.72 -2.58 12.60
C MET A 1 -14.37 -1.90 12.44
N ARG A 2 -13.43 -2.57 11.84
CA ARG A 2 -12.07 -2.06 11.67
C ARG A 2 -12.01 -1.01 10.58
N LYS A 3 -11.28 0.06 10.84
CA LYS A 3 -11.10 1.18 9.91
C LYS A 3 -9.71 1.12 9.29
N ILE A 4 -9.67 1.13 7.98
CA ILE A 4 -8.43 1.07 7.20
C ILE A 4 -8.33 2.32 6.33
N LEU A 5 -7.15 2.94 6.32
CA LEU A 5 -6.86 4.07 5.45
C LEU A 5 -5.99 3.63 4.29
N ILE A 6 -6.46 3.86 3.08
CA ILE A 6 -5.64 3.73 1.87
C ILE A 6 -4.96 5.08 1.64
N VAL A 7 -3.64 5.07 1.62
CA VAL A 7 -2.83 6.25 1.27
C VAL A 7 -2.33 6.02 -0.14
N ASN A 8 -2.93 6.72 -1.09
CA ASN A 8 -2.75 6.48 -2.52
C ASN A 8 -1.93 7.60 -3.15
N SER A 9 -0.71 7.28 -3.57
CA SER A 9 0.11 8.16 -4.39
C SER A 9 -0.35 8.01 -5.84
N ASN A 10 -1.00 9.04 -6.39
CA ASN A 10 -1.69 8.95 -7.68
C ASN A 10 -0.92 9.56 -8.85
N TYR A 11 0.40 9.57 -8.78
CA TYR A 11 1.23 10.12 -9.86
C TYR A 11 0.96 9.42 -11.21
N TYR A 12 0.92 8.09 -11.21
CA TYR A 12 0.52 7.29 -12.38
C TYR A 12 -0.94 6.87 -12.20
N LYS A 13 -1.86 7.66 -12.73
CA LYS A 13 -3.29 7.54 -12.40
C LYS A 13 -3.91 6.19 -12.76
N GLU A 14 -3.61 5.66 -13.94
CA GLU A 14 -4.15 4.37 -14.36
C GLU A 14 -3.69 3.25 -13.42
N ILE A 15 -2.40 3.23 -13.11
CA ILE A 15 -1.82 2.23 -12.23
C ILE A 15 -2.42 2.36 -10.83
N SER A 16 -2.48 3.58 -10.30
CA SER A 16 -3.00 3.81 -8.97
C SER A 16 -4.48 3.48 -8.86
N ASN A 17 -5.28 3.80 -9.87
CA ASN A 17 -6.70 3.45 -9.89
C ASN A 17 -6.90 1.93 -9.83
N ASN A 18 -6.11 1.17 -10.55
CA ASN A 18 -6.17 -0.29 -10.54
C ASN A 18 -5.76 -0.87 -9.18
N LEU A 19 -4.75 -0.28 -8.55
CA LEU A 19 -4.33 -0.68 -7.21
C LEU A 19 -5.43 -0.41 -6.19
N VAL A 20 -6.02 0.78 -6.22
CA VAL A 20 -7.10 1.17 -5.31
C VAL A 20 -8.30 0.24 -5.47
N LEU A 21 -8.69 -0.05 -6.71
CA LEU A 21 -9.84 -0.91 -6.99
C LEU A 21 -9.69 -2.28 -6.33
N ASN A 22 -8.55 -2.92 -6.52
CA ASN A 22 -8.32 -4.26 -5.98
C ASN A 22 -8.11 -4.25 -4.46
N THR A 23 -7.47 -3.22 -3.93
CA THR A 23 -7.32 -3.05 -2.48
C THR A 23 -8.68 -2.91 -1.80
N LYS A 24 -9.51 -2.01 -2.31
CA LYS A 24 -10.87 -1.80 -1.77
C LYS A 24 -11.69 -3.09 -1.82
N LYS A 25 -11.65 -3.78 -2.94
CA LYS A 25 -12.41 -5.02 -3.12
C LYS A 25 -12.07 -6.04 -2.03
N LYS A 26 -10.79 -6.22 -1.73
CA LYS A 26 -10.35 -7.16 -0.69
C LYS A 26 -10.77 -6.72 0.71
N LEU A 27 -10.58 -5.44 1.03
CA LEU A 27 -10.92 -4.92 2.36
C LEU A 27 -12.42 -4.93 2.63
N LEU A 28 -13.23 -4.54 1.64
CA LEU A 28 -14.68 -4.54 1.78
C LEU A 28 -15.26 -5.95 1.90
N LYS A 29 -14.63 -6.92 1.24
CA LYS A 29 -15.06 -8.32 1.32
C LYS A 29 -15.01 -8.86 2.75
N VAL A 30 -14.07 -8.41 3.55
CA VAL A 30 -13.98 -8.79 4.97
C VAL A 30 -14.70 -7.78 5.89
N LYS A 31 -15.49 -6.88 5.30
CA LYS A 31 -16.34 -5.93 6.00
C LYS A 31 -15.58 -4.90 6.82
N PHE A 32 -14.38 -4.56 6.38
CA PHE A 32 -13.64 -3.42 6.96
C PHE A 32 -14.18 -2.12 6.40
N LYS A 33 -14.08 -1.07 7.21
CA LYS A 33 -14.43 0.28 6.79
C LYS A 33 -13.22 0.92 6.13
N VAL A 34 -13.39 1.46 4.92
CA VAL A 34 -12.27 1.93 4.10
C VAL A 34 -12.42 3.43 3.84
N SER A 35 -11.34 4.15 4.11
CA SER A 35 -11.18 5.55 3.71
C SER A 35 -9.97 5.67 2.81
N ILE A 36 -9.90 6.73 2.02
CA ILE A 36 -8.80 6.94 1.11
C ILE A 36 -8.32 8.40 1.15
N ILE A 37 -7.00 8.57 1.08
CA ILE A 37 -6.36 9.86 0.85
C ILE A 37 -5.52 9.75 -0.42
N ASN A 38 -5.67 10.71 -1.32
CA ASN A 38 -4.81 10.83 -2.49
C ASN A 38 -3.72 11.85 -2.22
N ILE A 39 -2.48 11.50 -2.51
CA ILE A 39 -1.31 12.35 -2.34
C ILE A 39 -0.51 12.37 -3.66
N PRO A 40 0.26 13.44 -3.91
CA PRO A 40 0.91 13.60 -5.21
C PRO A 40 2.07 12.64 -5.47
N GLY A 41 2.87 12.30 -4.46
CA GLY A 41 4.05 11.48 -4.65
C GLY A 41 4.24 10.43 -3.57
N ALA A 42 5.05 9.43 -3.87
CA ALA A 42 5.32 8.35 -2.94
C ALA A 42 6.09 8.82 -1.69
N PHE A 43 6.88 9.89 -1.83
CA PHE A 43 7.66 10.42 -0.71
C PHE A 43 6.78 10.95 0.42
N GLU A 44 5.54 11.34 0.14
CA GLU A 44 4.58 11.87 1.11
C GLU A 44 3.79 10.77 1.84
N ILE A 45 3.94 9.51 1.45
CA ILE A 45 3.21 8.40 2.08
C ILE A 45 3.47 8.31 3.58
N PRO A 46 4.73 8.31 4.06
CA PRO A 46 4.97 8.15 5.49
C PRO A 46 4.33 9.24 6.36
N ILE A 47 4.41 10.50 5.96
CA ILE A 47 3.82 11.57 6.77
C ILE A 47 2.29 11.53 6.74
N ALA A 48 1.69 11.13 5.62
CA ALA A 48 0.24 10.96 5.54
C ALA A 48 -0.24 9.86 6.49
N ILE A 49 0.50 8.74 6.57
CA ILE A 49 0.20 7.68 7.52
C ILE A 49 0.37 8.19 8.96
N ARG A 50 1.49 8.83 9.25
CA ARG A 50 1.78 9.33 10.61
C ARG A 50 0.73 10.29 11.13
N LYS A 51 0.24 11.17 10.30
CA LYS A 51 -0.81 12.13 10.67
C LYS A 51 -2.13 11.44 11.02
N ASN A 52 -2.36 10.26 10.50
CA ASN A 52 -3.61 9.52 10.69
C ASN A 52 -3.45 8.29 11.58
N ILE A 53 -2.29 8.15 12.22
CA ILE A 53 -1.92 6.91 12.91
C ILE A 53 -2.89 6.52 14.02
N ASN A 54 -3.51 7.49 14.67
CA ASN A 54 -4.42 7.24 15.78
C ASN A 54 -5.89 7.07 15.35
N LYS A 55 -6.17 7.27 14.07
CA LYS A 55 -7.56 7.26 13.56
C LYS A 55 -7.96 5.94 12.89
N PHE A 56 -6.99 5.10 12.57
CA PHE A 56 -7.23 3.87 11.83
C PHE A 56 -6.48 2.70 12.48
N GLU A 57 -7.01 1.49 12.31
CA GLU A 57 -6.38 0.28 12.83
C GLU A 57 -5.32 -0.29 11.90
N GLY A 58 -5.36 0.10 10.62
CA GLY A 58 -4.39 -0.33 9.64
C GLY A 58 -4.36 0.60 8.44
N PHE A 59 -3.35 0.42 7.63
CA PHE A 59 -3.09 1.29 6.47
C PHE A 59 -2.67 0.47 5.27
N VAL A 60 -2.98 0.95 4.08
CA VAL A 60 -2.43 0.39 2.84
C VAL A 60 -1.80 1.54 2.07
N ALA A 61 -0.49 1.43 1.84
CA ALA A 61 0.26 2.38 1.03
C ALA A 61 0.23 1.92 -0.42
N LEU A 62 -0.26 2.75 -1.32
CA LEU A 62 -0.32 2.45 -2.74
C LEU A 62 0.40 3.52 -3.54
N GLY A 63 1.06 3.10 -4.58
CA GLY A 63 1.76 4.00 -5.48
C GLY A 63 2.62 3.24 -6.47
N CYS A 64 3.35 3.98 -7.27
CA CYS A 64 4.25 3.41 -8.26
C CYS A 64 5.47 4.30 -8.41
N VAL A 65 6.64 3.69 -8.28
CA VAL A 65 7.92 4.36 -8.55
C VAL A 65 8.60 3.61 -9.68
N ILE A 66 8.95 4.32 -10.73
CA ILE A 66 9.64 3.74 -11.88
C ILE A 66 11.06 4.28 -11.93
N ARG A 67 12.01 3.39 -12.17
CA ARG A 67 13.43 3.76 -12.22
C ARG A 67 13.71 4.78 -13.31
N GLY A 68 14.43 5.85 -12.92
CA GLY A 68 14.96 6.83 -13.86
C GLY A 68 16.43 6.58 -14.15
N GLN A 69 17.10 7.61 -14.69
CA GLN A 69 18.51 7.52 -15.09
C GLN A 69 19.48 7.76 -13.92
N THR A 70 18.96 8.22 -12.78
CA THR A 70 19.78 8.55 -11.61
C THR A 70 19.54 7.57 -10.48
N PRO A 71 20.40 7.48 -9.45
CA PRO A 71 20.20 6.64 -8.30
C PRO A 71 19.06 7.08 -7.38
N HIS A 72 18.35 8.14 -7.71
CA HIS A 72 17.20 8.64 -6.93
C HIS A 72 16.18 7.54 -6.63
N PHE A 73 15.92 6.65 -7.58
CA PHE A 73 15.00 5.54 -7.42
C PHE A 73 15.36 4.67 -6.20
N ASP A 74 16.64 4.27 -6.11
CA ASP A 74 17.09 3.39 -5.03
C ASP A 74 17.00 4.09 -3.67
N PHE A 75 17.41 5.35 -3.59
CA PHE A 75 17.32 6.12 -2.36
C PHE A 75 15.87 6.34 -1.93
N LEU A 76 15.00 6.71 -2.86
CA LEU A 76 13.59 6.92 -2.56
C LEU A 76 12.92 5.62 -2.07
N CYS A 77 13.11 4.53 -2.79
CA CYS A 77 12.49 3.24 -2.43
C CYS A 77 12.98 2.74 -1.08
N SER A 78 14.28 2.80 -0.83
CA SER A 78 14.86 2.37 0.44
C SER A 78 14.32 3.20 1.61
N SER A 79 14.33 4.53 1.47
CA SER A 79 13.84 5.43 2.51
C SER A 79 12.35 5.24 2.76
N LEU A 80 11.56 5.08 1.71
CA LEU A 80 10.12 4.87 1.80
C LEU A 80 9.80 3.57 2.51
N PHE A 81 10.41 2.47 2.10
CA PHE A 81 10.11 1.15 2.67
C PHE A 81 10.55 1.06 4.12
N ASN A 82 11.71 1.62 4.46
CA ASN A 82 12.17 1.68 5.85
C ASN A 82 11.24 2.53 6.72
N SER A 83 10.75 3.64 6.20
CA SER A 83 9.82 4.51 6.94
C SER A 83 8.48 3.82 7.19
N ILE A 84 7.95 3.12 6.19
CA ILE A 84 6.68 2.37 6.33
C ILE A 84 6.84 1.28 7.40
N LEU A 85 7.90 0.50 7.31
CA LEU A 85 8.15 -0.58 8.26
C LEU A 85 8.33 -0.06 9.68
N SER A 86 9.11 1.03 9.83
CA SER A 86 9.34 1.65 11.13
C SER A 86 8.05 2.16 11.77
N LEU A 87 7.18 2.80 10.99
CA LEU A 87 5.89 3.27 11.49
C LEU A 87 5.01 2.10 11.95
N SER A 88 4.97 1.04 11.17
CA SER A 88 4.18 -0.15 11.50
C SER A 88 4.61 -0.76 12.83
N ILE A 89 5.90 -0.92 13.02
CA ILE A 89 6.46 -1.52 14.24
C ILE A 89 6.28 -0.58 15.43
N LYS A 90 6.60 0.70 15.25
CA LYS A 90 6.53 1.68 16.34
C LYS A 90 5.12 1.82 16.92
N TYR A 91 4.12 1.87 16.04
CA TYR A 91 2.74 2.10 16.47
C TYR A 91 1.91 0.81 16.55
N ASN A 92 2.53 -0.33 16.29
CA ASN A 92 1.88 -1.64 16.37
C ASN A 92 0.59 -1.70 15.53
N LYS A 93 0.68 -1.22 14.29
CA LYS A 93 -0.42 -1.22 13.34
C LYS A 93 0.07 -1.73 11.98
N PRO A 94 -0.65 -2.64 11.33
CA PRO A 94 -0.18 -3.13 10.03
C PRO A 94 -0.26 -2.05 8.97
N ILE A 95 0.76 -2.00 8.15
CA ILE A 95 0.80 -1.16 6.95
C ILE A 95 1.12 -2.06 5.77
N GLY A 96 0.14 -2.28 4.91
CA GLY A 96 0.36 -3.05 3.69
C GLY A 96 1.13 -2.21 2.68
N ASN A 97 2.26 -2.74 2.19
CA ASN A 97 3.06 -2.03 1.20
C ASN A 97 2.64 -2.44 -0.20
N GLY A 98 1.80 -1.64 -0.82
CA GLY A 98 1.35 -1.80 -2.19
C GLY A 98 2.03 -0.83 -3.17
N VAL A 99 3.20 -0.30 -2.80
CA VAL A 99 3.97 0.56 -3.69
C VAL A 99 4.74 -0.30 -4.68
N ILE A 100 4.41 -0.17 -5.95
CA ILE A 100 5.13 -0.85 -7.03
C ILE A 100 6.45 -0.14 -7.25
N THR A 101 7.54 -0.90 -7.25
CA THR A 101 8.85 -0.42 -7.66
C THR A 101 9.23 -1.19 -8.92
N ALA A 102 9.33 -0.49 -10.04
CA ALA A 102 9.50 -1.14 -11.32
C ALA A 102 10.63 -0.49 -12.13
N LEU A 103 11.25 -1.27 -13.00
CA LEU A 103 12.30 -0.76 -13.88
C LEU A 103 11.74 0.01 -15.07
N ASN A 104 10.49 -0.28 -15.44
CA ASN A 104 9.82 0.36 -16.57
C ASN A 104 8.30 0.32 -16.39
N LEU A 105 7.62 1.08 -17.25
CA LEU A 105 6.16 1.19 -17.20
C LEU A 105 5.44 -0.13 -17.46
N LYS A 106 5.98 -0.96 -18.34
CA LYS A 106 5.40 -2.27 -18.67
C LYS A 106 5.32 -3.16 -17.43
N GLN A 107 6.39 -3.22 -16.64
CA GLN A 107 6.40 -3.98 -15.37
C GLN A 107 5.38 -3.43 -14.39
N ALA A 108 5.30 -2.10 -14.28
CA ALA A 108 4.35 -1.46 -13.38
C ALA A 108 2.91 -1.79 -13.77
N LYS A 109 2.59 -1.74 -15.04
CA LYS A 109 1.25 -2.08 -15.53
C LYS A 109 0.89 -3.53 -15.24
N GLN A 110 1.84 -4.46 -15.40
CA GLN A 110 1.59 -5.87 -15.10
C GLN A 110 1.25 -6.11 -13.63
N ARG A 111 1.92 -5.41 -12.72
CA ARG A 111 1.72 -5.58 -11.28
C ARG A 111 0.44 -4.91 -10.78
N SER A 112 -0.18 -4.08 -11.59
CA SER A 112 -1.42 -3.38 -11.25
C SER A 112 -2.64 -3.91 -12.02
N LYS A 113 -2.50 -4.96 -12.83
CA LYS A 113 -3.64 -5.51 -13.59
C LYS A 113 -4.73 -6.00 -12.66
N ILE A 114 -5.98 -5.68 -13.00
CA ILE A 114 -7.15 -6.01 -12.20
C ILE A 114 -7.49 -7.49 -12.32
N ASN A 115 -7.55 -8.00 -13.56
CA ASN A 115 -7.92 -9.38 -13.86
C ASN A 115 -6.73 -10.09 -14.51
N SER A 116 -5.85 -10.64 -13.70
CA SER A 116 -4.65 -11.31 -14.16
C SER A 116 -4.42 -12.57 -13.34
N ASN A 117 -3.71 -13.53 -13.93
CA ASN A 117 -3.26 -14.72 -13.22
C ASN A 117 -2.20 -14.39 -12.16
N LYS A 118 -1.54 -13.23 -12.31
CA LYS A 118 -0.57 -12.74 -11.32
C LYS A 118 -1.28 -11.81 -10.33
N PRO A 119 -0.88 -11.85 -9.04
CA PRO A 119 -1.50 -10.97 -8.05
C PRO A 119 -1.28 -9.49 -8.38
N ASN A 120 -2.34 -8.71 -8.21
CA ASN A 120 -2.25 -7.26 -8.19
C ASN A 120 -1.56 -6.83 -6.89
N LYS A 121 -0.65 -5.87 -6.97
CA LYS A 121 0.12 -5.42 -5.80
C LYS A 121 -0.78 -4.85 -4.70
N GLY A 122 -1.87 -4.19 -5.06
CA GLY A 122 -2.84 -3.68 -4.09
C GLY A 122 -3.56 -4.81 -3.35
N SER A 123 -3.93 -5.88 -4.05
CA SER A 123 -4.52 -7.06 -3.41
C SER A 123 -3.57 -7.70 -2.41
N GLU A 124 -2.30 -7.80 -2.75
CA GLU A 124 -1.30 -8.36 -1.84
C GLU A 124 -1.17 -7.52 -0.58
N ALA A 125 -1.11 -6.20 -0.73
CA ALA A 125 -1.00 -5.28 0.40
C ALA A 125 -2.23 -5.37 1.31
N ALA A 126 -3.41 -5.43 0.73
CA ALA A 126 -4.65 -5.60 1.48
C ALA A 126 -4.66 -6.91 2.27
N ASN A 127 -4.24 -8.01 1.62
CA ASN A 127 -4.18 -9.31 2.28
C ASN A 127 -3.21 -9.30 3.47
N SER A 128 -2.10 -8.60 3.37
CA SER A 128 -1.16 -8.45 4.48
C SER A 128 -1.81 -7.79 5.69
N VAL A 129 -2.52 -6.71 5.47
CA VAL A 129 -3.23 -5.99 6.55
C VAL A 129 -4.31 -6.87 7.17
N ILE A 130 -5.11 -7.53 6.34
CA ILE A 130 -6.17 -8.43 6.80
C ILE A 130 -5.59 -9.55 7.66
N SER A 131 -4.50 -10.15 7.20
CA SER A 131 -3.84 -11.24 7.91
C SER A 131 -3.41 -10.84 9.32
N ILE A 132 -2.75 -9.69 9.45
CA ILE A 132 -2.27 -9.22 10.75
C ILE A 132 -3.43 -8.87 11.68
N LEU A 133 -4.49 -8.26 11.16
CA LEU A 133 -5.62 -7.82 11.99
C LEU A 133 -6.55 -8.97 12.41
N LYS A 134 -6.70 -10.01 11.58
CA LYS A 134 -7.66 -11.09 11.84
C LYS A 134 -7.04 -12.33 12.46
N ASN A 135 -5.76 -12.57 12.25
CA ASN A 135 -5.13 -13.81 12.70
C ASN A 135 -4.37 -13.60 14.00
N GLY A 136 -4.66 -14.43 14.98
CA GLY A 136 -3.90 -14.54 16.21
C GLY A 136 -3.09 -15.84 16.23
N PRO A 137 -2.30 -16.05 17.29
CA PRO A 137 -1.53 -17.31 17.43
C PRO A 137 -2.48 -18.50 17.52
N ASN A 138 -2.15 -19.57 16.82
CA ASN A 138 -2.86 -20.84 16.95
C ASN A 138 -2.31 -21.62 18.14
N LYS A 139 -3.20 -22.28 18.87
CA LYS A 139 -2.78 -23.26 19.89
C LYS A 139 -2.30 -24.53 19.19
N ILE A 140 -1.17 -25.04 19.62
CA ILE A 140 -0.60 -26.28 19.12
C ILE A 140 -1.07 -27.45 20.00
#